data_65203c1ab8ab2ea22870c634c034c74a
#
_entry.id   65203c1ab8ab2ea22870c634c034c74a
#
_cell.length_a   1.000
_cell.length_b   1.000
_cell.length_c   1.000
_cell.angle_alpha   90.00
_cell.angle_beta   90.00
_cell.angle_gamma   90.00
#
_symmetry.space_group_name_H-M   'P 1'
#
loop_
_entity.id
_entity.type
_entity.pdbx_description
1 polymer ?
#
loop_
_entity_poly.entity_id
_entity_poly.type
_entity_poly.pdbx_seq_one_letter_code
_entity_poly.pdbx_strand_id
1 'polypeptide(L)'
;MTSPTAPSLPADARRPAGRAFTLIELILVMALLAIAASLAAPKMASFFRGRALDQEARRLLALTHYGQSRAVAEGVPVLLWVNPGQSTYGLTVQSGFVDTDSRATTYNVDPTLTIEATDADASVVSENGDERLGLPQGLSIIRFNPDGFYDEISVQRILIRQGNEGAVEIVPATNRLSYEMHPVHDLTSR
;
A
#
# COMPACT_ATOMS: atom_id res chain seq x y z
N MET A 1 69.59 35.28 57.33
CA MET A 1 68.30 34.75 57.76
C MET A 1 67.26 35.26 56.82
N THR A 2 66.91 34.46 55.81
CA THR A 2 65.89 34.80 54.77
C THR A 2 64.69 33.87 54.95
N SER A 3 63.55 34.44 55.30
CA SER A 3 62.28 33.70 55.41
C SER A 3 61.70 33.45 54.03
N PRO A 4 61.16 32.24 53.76
CA PRO A 4 60.47 31.95 52.48
C PRO A 4 59.05 32.47 52.52
N THR A 5 58.69 33.22 51.49
CA THR A 5 57.34 33.67 51.21
C THR A 5 56.53 32.53 50.65
N ALA A 6 55.39 32.21 51.27
CA ALA A 6 54.47 31.22 50.82
C ALA A 6 53.67 31.70 49.57
N PRO A 7 53.39 30.82 48.55
CA PRO A 7 52.57 31.20 47.41
C PRO A 7 51.13 31.28 47.82
N SER A 8 50.45 32.37 47.45
CA SER A 8 49.01 32.57 47.59
C SER A 8 48.23 31.68 46.54
N LEU A 9 47.29 30.86 47.00
CA LEU A 9 46.37 30.09 46.19
C LEU A 9 45.41 31.05 45.45
N PRO A 10 45.15 30.80 44.15
CA PRO A 10 44.19 31.61 43.42
C PRO A 10 42.79 31.32 43.88
N ALA A 11 41.99 32.39 43.98
CA ALA A 11 40.60 32.39 44.40
C ALA A 11 39.75 31.57 43.55
N ASP A 12 38.96 30.71 44.20
CA ASP A 12 37.62 30.16 43.93
C ASP A 12 37.04 30.49 42.57
N ALA A 13 37.17 29.53 41.65
CA ALA A 13 36.40 29.50 40.42
C ALA A 13 34.96 29.19 40.79
N ARG A 14 34.10 30.21 40.87
CA ARG A 14 32.65 30.11 41.02
C ARG A 14 32.12 29.22 39.88
N ARG A 15 31.83 27.98 40.18
CA ARG A 15 31.06 27.07 39.28
C ARG A 15 29.72 27.73 39.05
N PRO A 16 29.27 27.91 37.76
CA PRO A 16 27.95 28.41 37.49
C PRO A 16 26.95 27.44 38.13
N ALA A 17 26.07 27.97 38.98
CA ALA A 17 24.98 27.21 39.59
C ALA A 17 24.12 26.67 38.46
N GLY A 18 24.20 25.36 38.20
CA GLY A 18 23.34 24.67 37.27
C GLY A 18 21.88 24.91 37.73
N ARG A 19 21.10 25.54 36.88
CA ARG A 19 19.64 25.68 37.11
C ARG A 19 19.06 24.28 37.18
N ALA A 20 18.72 23.82 38.38
CA ALA A 20 17.97 22.60 38.58
C ALA A 20 16.50 22.85 38.18
N PHE A 21 15.93 21.99 37.34
CA PHE A 21 14.54 22.06 37.01
C PHE A 21 13.66 21.84 38.26
N THR A 22 12.62 22.65 38.39
CA THR A 22 11.63 22.45 39.47
C THR A 22 10.63 21.35 39.06
N LEU A 23 10.12 20.64 40.07
CA LEU A 23 9.15 19.58 39.85
C LEU A 23 7.90 20.13 39.14
N ILE A 24 7.48 21.36 39.47
CA ILE A 24 6.33 22.00 38.81
C ILE A 24 6.58 22.30 37.33
N GLU A 25 7.82 22.70 36.99
CA GLU A 25 8.20 22.96 35.60
C GLU A 25 8.13 21.65 34.75
N LEU A 26 8.59 20.53 35.33
CA LEU A 26 8.51 19.26 34.69
C LEU A 26 7.03 18.82 34.44
N ILE A 27 6.17 18.99 35.45
CA ILE A 27 4.74 18.68 35.33
C ILE A 27 4.07 19.56 34.26
N LEU A 28 4.41 20.84 34.23
CA LEU A 28 3.84 21.79 33.26
C LEU A 28 4.29 21.43 31.83
N VAL A 29 5.57 21.09 31.63
CA VAL A 29 6.08 20.63 30.34
C VAL A 29 5.41 19.34 29.90
N MET A 30 5.24 18.36 30.79
CA MET A 30 4.53 17.12 30.49
C MET A 30 3.07 17.35 30.14
N ALA A 31 2.39 18.23 30.84
CA ALA A 31 1.01 18.62 30.54
C ALA A 31 0.91 19.28 29.15
N LEU A 32 1.82 20.19 28.82
CA LEU A 32 1.86 20.85 27.53
C LEU A 32 2.15 19.85 26.38
N LEU A 33 3.07 18.93 26.60
CA LEU A 33 3.37 17.85 25.63
C LEU A 33 2.19 16.92 25.42
N ALA A 34 1.46 16.57 26.49
CA ALA A 34 0.25 15.74 26.38
C ALA A 34 -0.83 16.44 25.55
N ILE A 35 -1.05 17.75 25.76
CA ILE A 35 -1.99 18.54 24.95
C ILE A 35 -1.52 18.59 23.48
N ALA A 36 -0.26 18.91 23.24
CA ALA A 36 0.29 18.94 21.89
C ALA A 36 0.17 17.59 21.18
N ALA A 37 0.47 16.49 21.87
CA ALA A 37 0.35 15.13 21.34
C ALA A 37 -1.10 14.76 21.01
N SER A 38 -2.06 15.16 21.84
CA SER A 38 -3.49 14.87 21.60
C SER A 38 -4.02 15.54 20.31
N LEU A 39 -3.49 16.70 19.95
CA LEU A 39 -3.84 17.40 18.71
C LEU A 39 -3.08 16.90 17.47
N ALA A 40 -1.86 16.41 17.66
CA ALA A 40 -1.00 15.94 16.58
C ALA A 40 -1.34 14.49 16.15
N ALA A 41 -1.69 13.63 17.11
CA ALA A 41 -1.91 12.20 16.87
C ALA A 41 -2.96 11.90 15.77
N PRO A 42 -4.15 12.52 15.73
CA PRO A 42 -5.15 12.23 14.70
C PRO A 42 -4.68 12.65 13.30
N LYS A 43 -3.93 13.74 13.17
CA LYS A 43 -3.38 14.20 11.87
C LYS A 43 -2.29 13.26 11.34
N MET A 44 -1.48 12.69 12.21
CA MET A 44 -0.48 11.70 11.80
C MET A 44 -1.15 10.39 11.35
N ALA A 45 -2.18 9.95 12.03
CA ALA A 45 -2.91 8.73 11.67
C ALA A 45 -3.50 8.81 10.24
N SER A 46 -4.10 9.95 9.86
CA SER A 46 -4.65 10.13 8.50
C SER A 46 -3.55 10.16 7.42
N PHE A 47 -2.40 10.75 7.74
CA PHE A 47 -1.25 10.78 6.81
C PHE A 47 -0.70 9.38 6.53
N PHE A 48 -0.58 8.52 7.55
CA PHE A 48 -0.12 7.14 7.34
C PHE A 48 -1.14 6.30 6.58
N ARG A 49 -2.41 6.50 6.79
CA ARG A 49 -3.48 5.79 6.09
C ARG A 49 -3.47 6.08 4.59
N GLY A 50 -3.46 7.33 4.17
CA GLY A 50 -3.40 7.68 2.75
C GLY A 50 -2.20 7.09 2.01
N ARG A 51 -1.07 6.88 2.70
CA ARG A 51 0.10 6.20 2.12
C ARG A 51 -0.15 4.71 1.85
N ALA A 52 -0.86 4.01 2.75
CA ALA A 52 -1.18 2.61 2.55
C ALA A 52 -2.03 2.40 1.28
N LEU A 53 -3.05 3.22 1.09
CA LEU A 53 -3.90 3.19 -0.10
C LEU A 53 -3.10 3.44 -1.39
N ASP A 54 -2.29 4.49 -1.43
CA ASP A 54 -1.47 4.82 -2.62
C ASP A 54 -0.42 3.73 -2.90
N GLN A 55 0.22 3.18 -1.88
CA GLN A 55 1.20 2.11 -2.03
C GLN A 55 0.56 0.83 -2.57
N GLU A 56 -0.60 0.45 -2.06
CA GLU A 56 -1.31 -0.75 -2.51
C GLU A 56 -1.79 -0.60 -3.95
N ALA A 57 -2.38 0.56 -4.29
CA ALA A 57 -2.82 0.85 -5.64
C ALA A 57 -1.65 0.84 -6.65
N ARG A 58 -0.50 1.44 -6.29
CA ARG A 58 0.72 1.40 -7.13
C ARG A 58 1.29 -0.01 -7.26
N ARG A 59 1.25 -0.81 -6.20
CA ARG A 59 1.68 -2.22 -6.26
C ARG A 59 0.83 -3.01 -7.25
N LEU A 60 -0.50 -2.88 -7.15
CA LEU A 60 -1.41 -3.56 -8.05
C LEU A 60 -1.24 -3.08 -9.50
N LEU A 61 -1.10 -1.77 -9.72
CA LEU A 61 -0.82 -1.23 -11.06
C LEU A 61 0.52 -1.73 -11.61
N ALA A 62 1.58 -1.77 -10.80
CA ALA A 62 2.87 -2.34 -11.22
C ALA A 62 2.76 -3.82 -11.59
N LEU A 63 1.88 -4.56 -10.90
CA LEU A 63 1.64 -5.96 -11.19
C LEU A 63 0.90 -6.16 -12.52
N THR A 64 0.02 -5.24 -12.94
CA THR A 64 -0.59 -5.28 -14.29
C THR A 64 0.48 -5.14 -15.38
N HIS A 65 1.38 -4.16 -15.23
CA HIS A 65 2.50 -3.97 -16.18
C HIS A 65 3.46 -5.17 -16.19
N TYR A 66 3.76 -5.73 -15.03
CA TYR A 66 4.61 -6.91 -14.94
C TYR A 66 3.96 -8.13 -15.59
N GLY A 67 2.66 -8.36 -15.34
CA GLY A 67 1.90 -9.46 -15.96
C GLY A 67 1.88 -9.37 -17.48
N GLN A 68 1.62 -8.18 -18.02
CA GLN A 68 1.66 -7.93 -19.46
C GLN A 68 3.06 -8.17 -20.05
N SER A 69 4.08 -7.58 -19.44
CA SER A 69 5.47 -7.76 -19.87
C SER A 69 5.91 -9.23 -19.85
N ARG A 70 5.45 -9.95 -18.83
CA ARG A 70 5.73 -11.38 -18.67
C ARG A 70 5.03 -12.20 -19.74
N ALA A 71 3.76 -11.91 -20.05
CA ALA A 71 3.01 -12.61 -21.10
C ALA A 71 3.69 -12.48 -22.46
N VAL A 72 4.15 -11.28 -22.81
CA VAL A 72 4.91 -11.02 -24.05
C VAL A 72 6.26 -11.72 -24.05
N ALA A 73 6.99 -11.64 -22.93
CA ALA A 73 8.34 -12.19 -22.86
C ALA A 73 8.38 -13.73 -22.84
N GLU A 74 7.43 -14.36 -22.17
CA GLU A 74 7.33 -15.82 -22.06
C GLU A 74 6.51 -16.46 -23.19
N GLY A 75 5.74 -15.67 -23.96
CA GLY A 75 4.90 -16.14 -25.05
C GLY A 75 3.70 -16.98 -24.57
N VAL A 76 3.27 -16.81 -23.31
CA VAL A 76 2.17 -17.55 -22.68
C VAL A 76 1.19 -16.59 -22.00
N PRO A 77 -0.10 -16.93 -21.93
CA PRO A 77 -1.07 -16.09 -21.21
C PRO A 77 -0.76 -16.04 -19.71
N VAL A 78 -0.80 -14.83 -19.15
CA VAL A 78 -0.59 -14.56 -17.73
C VAL A 78 -1.85 -13.97 -17.13
N LEU A 79 -2.25 -14.47 -15.97
CA LEU A 79 -3.46 -14.11 -15.25
C LEU A 79 -3.11 -13.30 -14.01
N LEU A 80 -3.64 -12.09 -13.90
CA LEU A 80 -3.72 -11.36 -12.66
C LEU A 80 -5.11 -11.63 -12.08
N TRP A 81 -5.16 -12.26 -10.93
CA TRP A 81 -6.39 -12.60 -10.24
C TRP A 81 -6.56 -11.75 -8.98
N VAL A 82 -7.80 -11.41 -8.67
CA VAL A 82 -8.20 -10.68 -7.47
C VAL A 82 -9.29 -11.49 -6.76
N ASN A 83 -9.11 -11.71 -5.46
CA ASN A 83 -10.08 -12.33 -4.57
C ASN A 83 -10.56 -11.32 -3.52
N PRO A 84 -11.67 -10.62 -3.78
CA PRO A 84 -12.22 -9.66 -2.81
C PRO A 84 -12.61 -10.31 -1.48
N GLY A 85 -13.12 -11.54 -1.51
CA GLY A 85 -13.56 -12.25 -0.30
C GLY A 85 -12.44 -12.61 0.67
N GLN A 86 -11.22 -12.81 0.17
CA GLN A 86 -10.03 -13.10 0.98
C GLN A 86 -9.08 -11.91 1.08
N SER A 87 -9.41 -10.78 0.46
CA SER A 87 -8.54 -9.61 0.38
C SER A 87 -7.13 -9.97 -0.12
N THR A 88 -7.07 -10.77 -1.20
CA THR A 88 -5.83 -11.22 -1.82
C THR A 88 -5.86 -11.00 -3.32
N TYR A 89 -4.70 -10.87 -3.92
CA TYR A 89 -4.53 -10.85 -5.37
C TYR A 89 -3.16 -11.43 -5.75
N GLY A 90 -3.00 -11.80 -7.00
CA GLY A 90 -1.75 -12.41 -7.43
C GLY A 90 -1.62 -12.54 -8.93
N LEU A 91 -0.48 -13.06 -9.34
CA LEU A 91 -0.12 -13.28 -10.73
C LEU A 91 0.30 -14.73 -10.93
N THR A 92 -0.19 -15.36 -11.99
CA THR A 92 0.18 -16.72 -12.38
C THR A 92 0.08 -16.89 -13.90
N VAL A 93 0.80 -17.85 -14.45
CA VAL A 93 0.57 -18.31 -15.84
C VAL A 93 -0.75 -19.09 -15.89
N GLN A 94 -1.47 -18.95 -16.98
CA GLN A 94 -2.67 -19.74 -17.22
C GLN A 94 -2.36 -21.23 -17.20
N SER A 95 -3.17 -22.01 -16.52
CA SER A 95 -3.05 -23.46 -16.45
C SER A 95 -3.03 -24.11 -17.86
N GLY A 96 -2.22 -25.13 -18.01
CA GLY A 96 -2.04 -25.87 -19.28
C GLY A 96 -0.96 -25.31 -20.22
N PHE A 97 -0.39 -24.13 -19.91
CA PHE A 97 0.74 -23.58 -20.69
C PHE A 97 2.09 -23.92 -20.05
N VAL A 98 2.12 -24.14 -18.74
CA VAL A 98 3.29 -24.58 -17.99
C VAL A 98 2.89 -25.61 -16.94
N ASP A 99 3.77 -26.56 -16.62
CA ASP A 99 3.50 -27.57 -15.58
C ASP A 99 3.46 -26.96 -14.20
N THR A 100 4.34 -25.99 -13.93
CA THR A 100 4.42 -25.28 -12.64
C THR A 100 4.94 -23.86 -12.87
N ASP A 101 4.23 -22.88 -12.34
CA ASP A 101 4.65 -21.49 -12.40
C ASP A 101 5.50 -21.12 -11.17
N SER A 102 6.83 -21.19 -11.32
CA SER A 102 7.79 -20.81 -10.25
C SER A 102 7.80 -19.31 -9.93
N ARG A 103 7.18 -18.48 -10.77
CA ARG A 103 7.08 -17.03 -10.62
C ARG A 103 5.68 -16.56 -10.21
N ALA A 104 4.79 -17.50 -9.88
CA ALA A 104 3.49 -17.17 -9.32
C ALA A 104 3.67 -16.39 -8.02
N THR A 105 2.91 -15.32 -7.87
CA THR A 105 2.96 -14.45 -6.68
C THR A 105 1.58 -14.24 -6.11
N THR A 106 1.50 -14.15 -4.78
CA THR A 106 0.27 -13.83 -4.06
C THR A 106 0.56 -12.74 -3.05
N TYR A 107 -0.30 -11.75 -2.99
CA TYR A 107 -0.21 -10.63 -2.06
C TYR A 107 -1.48 -10.55 -1.23
N ASN A 108 -1.31 -10.20 0.05
CA ASN A 108 -2.42 -9.82 0.91
C ASN A 108 -2.59 -8.30 0.83
N VAL A 109 -3.82 -7.86 0.70
CA VAL A 109 -4.19 -6.44 0.82
C VAL A 109 -3.99 -6.00 2.28
N ASP A 110 -3.55 -4.77 2.50
CA ASP A 110 -3.41 -4.22 3.85
C ASP A 110 -4.75 -4.35 4.61
N PRO A 111 -4.76 -4.82 5.87
CA PRO A 111 -5.99 -5.02 6.65
C PRO A 111 -6.87 -3.77 6.84
N THR A 112 -6.31 -2.58 6.63
CA THR A 112 -7.04 -1.30 6.69
C THR A 112 -7.75 -0.95 5.39
N LEU A 113 -7.53 -1.74 4.33
CA LEU A 113 -8.05 -1.54 2.99
C LEU A 113 -9.05 -2.64 2.61
N THR A 114 -9.98 -2.29 1.75
CA THR A 114 -10.87 -3.25 1.08
C THR A 114 -10.64 -3.19 -0.42
N ILE A 115 -10.66 -4.34 -1.07
CA ILE A 115 -10.55 -4.46 -2.53
C ILE A 115 -11.87 -4.98 -3.09
N GLU A 116 -12.35 -4.34 -4.13
CA GLU A 116 -13.53 -4.74 -4.90
C GLU A 116 -13.13 -4.83 -6.37
N ALA A 117 -13.67 -5.77 -7.08
CA ALA A 117 -13.45 -5.90 -8.52
C ALA A 117 -14.82 -6.00 -9.23
N THR A 118 -14.92 -5.33 -10.38
CA THR A 118 -16.10 -5.35 -11.22
C THR A 118 -15.71 -5.90 -12.59
N ASP A 119 -16.26 -7.02 -12.94
CA ASP A 119 -16.04 -7.69 -14.22
C ASP A 119 -16.89 -7.04 -15.33
N ALA A 120 -16.48 -7.20 -16.59
CA ALA A 120 -17.17 -6.64 -17.74
C ALA A 120 -18.59 -7.20 -17.89
N ASP A 121 -18.76 -8.47 -17.53
CA ASP A 121 -20.05 -9.17 -17.59
C ASP A 121 -20.06 -10.26 -16.51
N ALA A 122 -20.77 -9.99 -15.41
CA ALA A 122 -20.92 -10.96 -14.32
C ALA A 122 -21.59 -12.28 -14.77
N SER A 123 -22.25 -12.28 -15.93
CA SER A 123 -22.92 -13.45 -16.50
C SER A 123 -21.96 -14.38 -17.28
N VAL A 124 -20.83 -13.87 -17.75
CA VAL A 124 -19.88 -14.64 -18.58
C VAL A 124 -18.82 -15.35 -17.74
N VAL A 125 -18.50 -14.82 -16.58
CA VAL A 125 -17.45 -15.33 -15.69
C VAL A 125 -17.95 -16.46 -14.78
N SER A 126 -19.28 -16.60 -14.62
CA SER A 126 -19.86 -17.35 -13.50
C SER A 126 -19.89 -18.88 -13.64
N GLU A 127 -19.87 -19.49 -14.81
CA GLU A 127 -20.16 -20.94 -14.87
C GLU A 127 -19.11 -21.84 -15.54
N ASN A 128 -18.23 -21.31 -16.40
CA ASN A 128 -17.24 -22.14 -17.09
C ASN A 128 -15.86 -21.51 -17.27
N GLY A 129 -15.65 -20.26 -16.86
CA GLY A 129 -14.42 -19.53 -17.12
C GLY A 129 -13.26 -19.94 -16.20
N ASP A 130 -13.54 -20.09 -14.92
CA ASP A 130 -12.52 -20.28 -13.89
C ASP A 130 -11.85 -21.67 -13.98
N GLU A 131 -12.62 -22.70 -14.31
CA GLU A 131 -12.10 -24.07 -14.42
C GLU A 131 -11.17 -24.24 -15.64
N ARG A 132 -11.44 -23.53 -16.74
CA ARG A 132 -10.55 -23.50 -17.92
C ARG A 132 -9.27 -22.72 -17.69
N LEU A 133 -9.29 -21.79 -16.76
CA LEU A 133 -8.12 -20.98 -16.40
C LEU A 133 -7.28 -21.65 -15.30
N GLY A 134 -7.80 -22.69 -14.65
CA GLY A 134 -7.11 -23.41 -13.58
C GLY A 134 -7.08 -22.65 -12.26
N LEU A 135 -8.01 -21.74 -12.04
CA LEU A 135 -8.13 -20.94 -10.83
C LEU A 135 -9.42 -21.31 -10.05
N PRO A 136 -9.46 -21.09 -8.74
CA PRO A 136 -10.66 -21.22 -7.93
C PRO A 136 -11.81 -20.33 -8.45
N GLN A 137 -13.05 -20.77 -8.26
CA GLN A 137 -14.23 -19.97 -8.65
C GLN A 137 -14.36 -18.69 -7.81
N GLY A 138 -14.95 -17.66 -8.41
CA GLY A 138 -15.24 -16.39 -7.74
C GLY A 138 -14.07 -15.42 -7.69
N LEU A 139 -13.06 -15.61 -8.53
CA LEU A 139 -11.97 -14.66 -8.73
C LEU A 139 -12.29 -13.73 -9.90
N SER A 140 -11.98 -12.46 -9.74
CA SER A 140 -11.96 -11.50 -10.84
C SER A 140 -10.60 -11.52 -11.52
N ILE A 141 -10.56 -11.61 -12.86
CA ILE A 141 -9.35 -11.94 -13.60
C ILE A 141 -9.06 -10.88 -14.67
N ILE A 142 -7.79 -10.48 -14.76
CA ILE A 142 -7.23 -9.81 -15.94
C ILE A 142 -6.33 -10.81 -16.65
N ARG A 143 -6.65 -11.14 -17.90
CA ARG A 143 -5.85 -12.03 -18.72
C ARG A 143 -5.00 -11.22 -19.70
N PHE A 144 -3.70 -11.32 -19.59
CA PHE A 144 -2.74 -10.74 -20.52
C PHE A 144 -2.32 -11.80 -21.55
N ASN A 145 -2.49 -11.48 -22.82
CA ASN A 145 -2.12 -12.35 -23.92
C ASN A 145 -0.67 -12.10 -24.36
N PRO A 146 -0.05 -13.07 -25.05
CA PRO A 146 1.31 -12.93 -25.59
C PRO A 146 1.51 -11.79 -26.59
N ASP A 147 0.42 -11.31 -27.21
CA ASP A 147 0.42 -10.14 -28.11
C ASP A 147 0.48 -8.78 -27.37
N GLY A 148 0.45 -8.81 -26.04
CA GLY A 148 0.49 -7.64 -25.18
C GLY A 148 -0.86 -7.00 -24.90
N PHE A 149 -1.97 -7.53 -25.43
CA PHE A 149 -3.30 -7.06 -25.11
C PHE A 149 -3.90 -7.84 -23.93
N TYR A 150 -4.77 -7.20 -23.17
CA TYR A 150 -5.63 -7.92 -22.22
C TYR A 150 -6.92 -8.37 -22.90
N ASP A 151 -7.51 -9.46 -22.39
CA ASP A 151 -8.73 -10.06 -22.94
C ASP A 151 -9.96 -9.16 -22.65
N GLU A 152 -11.00 -9.27 -23.50
CA GLU A 152 -12.27 -8.52 -23.35
C GLU A 152 -13.05 -8.91 -22.09
N ILE A 153 -12.87 -10.14 -21.60
CA ILE A 153 -13.47 -10.63 -20.35
C ILE A 153 -12.72 -10.12 -19.08
N SER A 154 -11.62 -9.39 -19.27
CA SER A 154 -10.83 -8.88 -18.13
C SER A 154 -11.62 -7.88 -17.31
N VAL A 155 -11.28 -7.79 -16.02
CA VAL A 155 -11.85 -6.86 -15.06
C VAL A 155 -11.85 -5.45 -15.61
N GLN A 156 -12.98 -4.78 -15.55
CA GLN A 156 -13.15 -3.41 -16.03
C GLN A 156 -12.84 -2.38 -14.93
N ARG A 157 -12.90 -2.78 -13.67
CA ARG A 157 -12.64 -1.86 -12.57
C ARG A 157 -12.19 -2.64 -11.33
N ILE A 158 -11.05 -2.24 -10.78
CA ILE A 158 -10.62 -2.65 -9.45
C ILE A 158 -10.65 -1.41 -8.56
N LEU A 159 -11.37 -1.48 -7.46
CA LEU A 159 -11.52 -0.39 -6.51
C LEU A 159 -10.86 -0.79 -5.19
N ILE A 160 -9.94 0.03 -4.72
CA ILE A 160 -9.32 -0.11 -3.41
C ILE A 160 -9.81 1.03 -2.54
N ARG A 161 -10.40 0.72 -1.39
CA ARG A 161 -10.96 1.70 -0.45
C ARG A 161 -10.27 1.64 0.89
N GLN A 162 -10.21 2.79 1.53
CA GLN A 162 -9.80 2.95 2.92
C GLN A 162 -10.96 3.52 3.73
N GLY A 163 -11.88 2.65 4.14
CA GLY A 163 -13.13 3.06 4.79
C GLY A 163 -13.85 4.15 4.00
N ASN A 164 -14.15 5.29 4.66
CA ASN A 164 -14.76 6.46 4.05
C ASN A 164 -13.75 7.59 3.75
N GLU A 165 -12.46 7.35 3.95
CA GLU A 165 -11.44 8.41 3.86
C GLU A 165 -10.89 8.60 2.45
N GLY A 166 -10.91 7.56 1.62
CA GLY A 166 -10.43 7.62 0.25
C GLY A 166 -10.59 6.32 -0.50
N ALA A 167 -10.60 6.43 -1.82
CA ALA A 167 -10.57 5.28 -2.71
C ALA A 167 -9.75 5.58 -3.95
N VAL A 168 -9.22 4.52 -4.53
CA VAL A 168 -8.48 4.56 -5.80
C VAL A 168 -9.07 3.47 -6.69
N GLU A 169 -9.35 3.82 -7.93
CA GLU A 169 -9.76 2.87 -8.95
C GLU A 169 -8.64 2.61 -9.95
N ILE A 170 -8.55 1.38 -10.38
CA ILE A 170 -7.68 0.93 -11.46
C ILE A 170 -8.59 0.43 -12.58
N VAL A 171 -8.53 1.09 -13.72
CA VAL A 171 -9.40 0.86 -14.87
C VAL A 171 -8.57 0.65 -16.14
N PRO A 172 -9.12 -0.04 -17.14
CA PRO A 172 -8.48 -0.17 -18.44
C PRO A 172 -8.27 1.19 -19.09
N ALA A 173 -7.08 1.43 -19.62
CA ALA A 173 -6.81 2.59 -20.46
C ALA A 173 -7.55 2.48 -21.80
N THR A 174 -7.86 3.62 -22.42
CA THR A 174 -8.56 3.69 -23.71
C THR A 174 -7.84 2.95 -24.85
N ASN A 175 -6.53 2.81 -24.75
CA ASN A 175 -5.70 2.11 -25.74
C ASN A 175 -5.77 0.57 -25.65
N ARG A 176 -6.43 0.00 -24.61
CA ARG A 176 -6.52 -1.44 -24.34
C ARG A 176 -5.18 -2.16 -24.15
N LEU A 177 -4.12 -1.38 -23.89
CA LEU A 177 -2.77 -1.91 -23.67
C LEU A 177 -2.32 -1.81 -22.22
N SER A 178 -3.00 -1.05 -21.38
CA SER A 178 -2.58 -0.80 -20.01
C SER A 178 -3.78 -0.54 -19.10
N TYR A 179 -3.52 -0.57 -17.82
CA TYR A 179 -4.43 -0.08 -16.78
C TYR A 179 -3.91 1.25 -16.24
N GLU A 180 -4.82 2.09 -15.81
CA GLU A 180 -4.55 3.42 -15.25
C GLU A 180 -5.17 3.53 -13.87
N MET A 181 -4.56 4.35 -13.03
CA MET A 181 -4.98 4.57 -11.65
C MET A 181 -5.57 5.96 -11.50
N HIS A 182 -6.80 6.05 -10.98
CA HIS A 182 -7.49 7.31 -10.73
C HIS A 182 -7.95 7.40 -9.28
N PRO A 183 -7.71 8.54 -8.59
CA PRO A 183 -8.28 8.77 -7.26
C PRO A 183 -9.79 9.01 -7.38
N VAL A 184 -10.57 8.35 -6.52
CA VAL A 184 -12.02 8.55 -6.43
C VAL A 184 -12.30 9.57 -5.34
N HIS A 185 -12.77 10.76 -5.74
CA HIS A 185 -13.05 11.86 -4.81
C HIS A 185 -14.47 11.83 -4.23
N ASP A 186 -15.39 11.08 -4.83
CA ASP A 186 -16.80 11.06 -4.45
C ASP A 186 -17.23 9.64 -4.04
N LEU A 187 -17.16 9.35 -2.73
CA LEU A 187 -17.62 8.09 -2.15
C LEU A 187 -19.13 8.11 -1.83
N THR A 188 -19.83 9.21 -2.11
CA THR A 188 -21.21 9.46 -1.67
C THR A 188 -22.27 9.23 -2.74
N SER A 189 -21.91 8.87 -3.98
CA SER A 189 -22.92 8.63 -5.01
C SER A 189 -23.20 7.14 -5.19
N ARG A 190 -24.00 6.59 -4.28
CA ARG A 190 -24.96 5.52 -4.55
C ARG A 190 -26.02 5.47 -3.48
#